data_8a900aa26a86702fb1cb0474e2f0901a
#
_entry.id   8a900aa26a86702fb1cb0474e2f0901a
#
_cell.length_a   1.000
_cell.length_b   1.000
_cell.length_c   1.000
_cell.angle_alpha   90.00
_cell.angle_beta   90.00
_cell.angle_gamma   90.00
#
_symmetry.space_group_name_H-M   'P 1'
#
loop_
_entity.id
_entity.type
_entity.pdbx_description
1 polymer ?
#
loop_
_entity_poly.entity_id
_entity_poly.type
_entity_poly.pdbx_seq_one_letter_code
_entity_poly.pdbx_strand_id
1 'polypeptide(L)'
;FGLISVTNVGISMLSTRFTGKLSKWGNYFGIVNTILSGAIDYILGNKAAIITYPVTFLIYTFAIKKWEASQEGRPNQMSQKQLKLAAIIISIIAFLFAFVTNYIGYGGKMNLLAYVTTIAFALSLIANAFNALKLTTQWGFWLIYNFVQLTKAGIQGNFANIGKYIFYILNAIGALFVWNDEEVR
;
A
#
# COMPACT_ATOMS: atom_id res chain seq x y z
N PHE A 1 -2.36 18.93 -14.39
CA PHE A 1 -1.72 18.17 -13.30
C PHE A 1 -2.63 18.06 -12.08
N GLY A 2 -3.22 19.18 -11.59
CA GLY A 2 -4.08 19.18 -10.41
C GLY A 2 -5.29 18.24 -10.52
N LEU A 3 -5.97 18.21 -11.67
CA LEU A 3 -7.12 17.32 -11.89
C LEU A 3 -6.72 15.84 -11.79
N ILE A 4 -5.60 15.46 -12.38
CA ILE A 4 -5.08 14.07 -12.32
C ILE A 4 -4.77 13.69 -10.87
N SER A 5 -4.16 14.59 -10.10
CA SER A 5 -3.83 14.36 -8.70
C SER A 5 -5.08 14.18 -7.83
N VAL A 6 -6.10 15.03 -8.00
CA VAL A 6 -7.38 14.91 -7.27
C VAL A 6 -8.10 13.63 -7.65
N THR A 7 -8.17 13.29 -8.94
CA THR A 7 -8.75 12.03 -9.42
C THR A 7 -8.04 10.82 -8.81
N ASN A 8 -6.71 10.86 -8.77
CA ASN A 8 -5.91 9.77 -8.19
C ASN A 8 -6.20 9.58 -6.70
N VAL A 9 -6.36 10.67 -5.93
CA VAL A 9 -6.75 10.59 -4.52
C VAL A 9 -8.13 9.94 -4.37
N GLY A 10 -9.12 10.34 -5.18
CA GLY A 10 -10.45 9.72 -5.15
C GLY A 10 -10.42 8.22 -5.47
N ILE A 11 -9.66 7.82 -6.49
CA ILE A 11 -9.49 6.41 -6.87
C ILE A 11 -8.79 5.63 -5.74
N SER A 12 -7.78 6.21 -5.11
CA SER A 12 -7.09 5.60 -3.96
C SER A 12 -8.03 5.39 -2.78
N MET A 13 -8.88 6.37 -2.49
CA MET A 13 -9.91 6.25 -1.44
C MET A 13 -10.92 5.15 -1.74
N LEU A 14 -11.36 5.02 -3.00
CA LEU A 14 -12.24 3.94 -3.43
C LEU A 14 -11.54 2.58 -3.30
N SER A 15 -10.30 2.47 -3.74
CA SER A 15 -9.50 1.24 -3.63
C SER A 15 -9.46 0.75 -2.19
N THR A 16 -9.03 1.59 -1.25
CA THR A 16 -8.91 1.19 0.16
C THR A 16 -10.26 0.90 0.79
N ARG A 17 -11.31 1.64 0.42
CA ARG A 17 -12.66 1.41 0.95
C ARG A 17 -13.26 0.09 0.49
N PHE A 18 -13.16 -0.23 -0.79
CA PHE A 18 -13.63 -1.51 -1.33
C PHE A 18 -12.82 -2.69 -0.78
N THR A 19 -11.50 -2.57 -0.68
CA THR A 19 -10.65 -3.59 -0.05
C THR A 19 -11.05 -3.81 1.42
N GLY A 20 -11.32 -2.73 2.16
CA GLY A 20 -11.79 -2.80 3.54
C GLY A 20 -13.11 -3.54 3.71
N LYS A 21 -13.95 -3.54 2.68
CA LYS A 21 -15.22 -4.29 2.63
C LYS A 21 -15.10 -5.68 2.01
N LEU A 22 -13.89 -6.21 1.84
CA LEU A 22 -13.61 -7.50 1.20
C LEU A 22 -14.09 -7.59 -0.26
N SER A 23 -14.25 -6.46 -0.93
CA SER A 23 -14.66 -6.40 -2.32
C SER A 23 -13.44 -6.45 -3.25
N LYS A 24 -13.47 -7.36 -4.24
CA LYS A 24 -12.42 -7.49 -5.27
C LYS A 24 -12.19 -6.20 -6.08
N TRP A 25 -13.19 -5.32 -6.18
CA TRP A 25 -13.09 -4.04 -6.86
C TRP A 25 -12.00 -3.13 -6.29
N GLY A 26 -11.64 -3.32 -5.01
CA GLY A 26 -10.52 -2.60 -4.40
C GLY A 26 -9.21 -2.81 -5.15
N ASN A 27 -8.93 -4.02 -5.63
CA ASN A 27 -7.72 -4.33 -6.39
C ASN A 27 -7.74 -3.72 -7.80
N TYR A 28 -8.89 -3.67 -8.46
CA TYR A 28 -9.03 -3.00 -9.77
C TYR A 28 -8.79 -1.50 -9.66
N PHE A 29 -9.38 -0.84 -8.67
CA PHE A 29 -9.07 0.57 -8.36
C PHE A 29 -7.61 0.75 -7.96
N GLY A 30 -7.01 -0.21 -7.27
CA GLY A 30 -5.60 -0.23 -6.91
C GLY A 30 -4.67 -0.21 -8.13
N ILE A 31 -4.99 -0.95 -9.19
CA ILE A 31 -4.24 -0.90 -10.45
C ILE A 31 -4.30 0.50 -11.07
N VAL A 32 -5.49 1.07 -11.19
CA VAL A 32 -5.65 2.42 -11.76
C VAL A 32 -4.89 3.45 -10.92
N ASN A 33 -5.02 3.38 -9.60
CA ASN A 33 -4.27 4.24 -8.69
C ASN A 33 -2.75 4.09 -8.86
N THR A 34 -2.26 2.87 -9.02
CA THR A 34 -0.83 2.59 -9.22
C THR A 34 -0.30 3.25 -10.49
N ILE A 35 -1.04 3.13 -11.59
CA ILE A 35 -0.65 3.76 -12.88
C ILE A 35 -0.59 5.29 -12.73
N LEU A 36 -1.64 5.89 -12.16
CA LEU A 36 -1.70 7.34 -11.99
C LEU A 36 -0.64 7.86 -11.02
N SER A 37 -0.45 7.18 -9.89
CA SER A 37 0.58 7.54 -8.91
C SER A 37 1.98 7.43 -9.49
N GLY A 38 2.26 6.37 -10.26
CA GLY A 38 3.54 6.19 -10.94
C GLY A 38 3.84 7.31 -11.93
N ALA A 39 2.85 7.69 -12.73
CA ALA A 39 2.98 8.81 -13.67
C ALA A 39 3.21 10.14 -12.94
N ILE A 40 2.46 10.41 -11.88
CA ILE A 40 2.61 11.62 -11.06
C ILE A 40 4.02 11.68 -10.44
N ASP A 41 4.45 10.63 -9.79
CA ASP A 41 5.76 10.57 -9.13
C ASP A 41 6.91 10.72 -10.12
N TYR A 42 6.80 10.10 -11.30
CA TYR A 42 7.80 10.25 -12.35
C TYR A 42 7.90 11.70 -12.85
N ILE A 43 6.75 12.34 -13.09
CA ILE A 43 6.70 13.76 -13.51
C ILE A 43 7.29 14.67 -12.42
N LEU A 44 7.08 14.34 -11.15
CA LEU A 44 7.64 15.06 -10.02
C LEU A 44 9.13 14.78 -9.76
N GLY A 45 9.76 13.96 -10.61
CA GLY A 45 11.21 13.71 -10.58
C GLY A 45 11.64 12.47 -9.80
N ASN A 46 10.70 11.65 -9.32
CA ASN A 46 11.04 10.36 -8.70
C ASN A 46 11.41 9.34 -9.78
N LYS A 47 12.70 9.25 -10.10
CA LYS A 47 13.19 8.31 -11.12
C LYS A 47 12.99 6.84 -10.75
N ALA A 48 12.92 6.51 -9.45
CA ALA A 48 12.64 5.16 -8.98
C ALA A 48 11.23 4.67 -9.37
N ALA A 49 10.30 5.57 -9.69
CA ALA A 49 8.94 5.24 -10.09
C ALA A 49 8.87 4.27 -11.29
N ILE A 50 9.84 4.34 -12.20
CA ILE A 50 9.95 3.41 -13.35
C ILE A 50 10.07 1.95 -12.91
N ILE A 51 10.64 1.68 -11.74
CA ILE A 51 10.85 0.33 -11.22
C ILE A 51 9.79 -0.01 -10.18
N THR A 52 9.51 0.91 -9.26
CA THR A 52 8.68 0.66 -8.08
C THR A 52 7.21 0.46 -8.43
N TYR A 53 6.65 1.26 -9.32
CA TYR A 53 5.24 1.15 -9.69
C TYR A 53 4.91 -0.04 -10.60
N PRO A 54 5.74 -0.46 -11.57
CA PRO A 54 5.53 -1.72 -12.27
C PRO A 54 5.52 -2.94 -11.35
N VAL A 55 6.38 -2.98 -10.31
CA VAL A 55 6.34 -4.05 -9.31
C VAL A 55 5.04 -4.05 -8.52
N THR A 56 4.57 -2.89 -8.08
CA THR A 56 3.27 -2.74 -7.41
C THR A 56 2.11 -3.15 -8.32
N PHE A 57 2.16 -2.78 -9.59
CA PHE A 57 1.19 -3.20 -10.60
C PHE A 57 1.12 -4.73 -10.73
N LEU A 58 2.26 -5.40 -10.77
CA LEU A 58 2.31 -6.88 -10.83
C LEU A 58 1.74 -7.51 -9.56
N ILE A 59 1.99 -6.94 -8.39
CA ILE A 59 1.40 -7.42 -7.12
C ILE A 59 -0.12 -7.29 -7.16
N TYR A 60 -0.69 -6.18 -7.63
CA TYR A 60 -2.14 -6.02 -7.80
C TYR A 60 -2.73 -6.98 -8.83
N THR A 61 -2.04 -7.24 -9.92
CA THR A 61 -2.47 -8.23 -10.92
C THR A 61 -2.56 -9.62 -10.31
N PHE A 62 -1.58 -9.98 -9.49
CA PHE A 62 -1.59 -11.23 -8.74
C PHE A 62 -2.70 -11.24 -7.68
N ALA A 63 -2.93 -10.12 -6.99
CA ALA A 63 -4.02 -9.97 -6.03
C ALA A 63 -5.39 -10.24 -6.68
N ILE A 64 -5.66 -9.66 -7.85
CA ILE A 64 -6.92 -9.88 -8.58
C ILE A 64 -7.15 -11.37 -8.81
N LYS A 65 -6.16 -12.08 -9.36
CA LYS A 65 -6.26 -13.52 -9.62
C LYS A 65 -6.50 -14.33 -8.35
N LYS A 66 -5.81 -14.00 -7.26
CA LYS A 66 -5.96 -14.68 -5.97
C LYS A 66 -7.31 -14.42 -5.32
N TRP A 67 -7.79 -13.19 -5.38
CA TRP A 67 -9.09 -12.83 -4.81
C TRP A 67 -10.25 -13.46 -5.58
N GLU A 68 -10.16 -13.53 -6.91
CA GLU A 68 -11.16 -14.19 -7.76
C GLU A 68 -11.21 -15.70 -7.53
N ALA A 69 -10.08 -16.33 -7.21
CA ALA A 69 -9.99 -17.75 -6.90
C ALA A 69 -10.37 -18.08 -5.43
N SER A 70 -10.58 -17.07 -4.57
CA SER A 70 -10.92 -17.25 -3.16
C SER A 70 -12.39 -17.02 -2.88
N GLN A 71 -12.86 -17.48 -1.71
CA GLN A 71 -14.25 -17.25 -1.27
C GLN A 71 -14.55 -15.75 -1.17
N GLU A 72 -15.63 -15.30 -1.83
CA GLU A 72 -16.05 -13.90 -1.77
C GLU A 72 -16.46 -13.49 -0.35
N GLY A 73 -16.15 -12.25 0.03
CA GLY A 73 -16.52 -11.68 1.32
C GLY A 73 -15.78 -12.26 2.54
N ARG A 74 -14.79 -13.13 2.34
CA ARG A 74 -14.02 -13.71 3.44
C ARG A 74 -12.51 -13.56 3.25
N PRO A 75 -11.75 -13.26 4.33
CA PRO A 75 -10.30 -13.35 4.32
C PRO A 75 -9.83 -14.79 4.13
N ASN A 76 -8.64 -14.96 3.57
CA ASN A 76 -7.95 -16.25 3.62
C ASN A 76 -7.36 -16.45 5.00
N GLN A 77 -7.16 -17.72 5.38
CA GLN A 77 -6.54 -18.09 6.64
C GLN A 77 -5.16 -18.68 6.41
N MET A 78 -4.26 -18.42 7.32
CA MET A 78 -2.91 -18.96 7.32
C MET A 78 -2.52 -19.29 8.77
N SER A 79 -1.81 -20.40 8.97
CA SER A 79 -1.34 -20.74 10.32
C SER A 79 -0.41 -19.67 10.87
N GLN A 80 -0.39 -19.47 12.19
CA GLN A 80 0.46 -18.45 12.84
C GLN A 80 1.95 -18.63 12.51
N LYS A 81 2.40 -19.88 12.40
CA LYS A 81 3.80 -20.17 12.02
C LYS A 81 4.10 -19.72 10.59
N GLN A 82 3.23 -20.05 9.65
CA GLN A 82 3.36 -19.63 8.26
C GLN A 82 3.26 -18.11 8.12
N LEU A 83 2.33 -17.48 8.84
CA LEU A 83 2.15 -16.03 8.83
C LEU A 83 3.40 -15.29 9.32
N LYS A 84 4.00 -15.74 10.44
CA LYS A 84 5.25 -15.16 10.96
C LYS A 84 6.39 -15.30 9.95
N LEU A 85 6.55 -16.48 9.38
CA LEU A 85 7.60 -16.73 8.37
C LEU A 85 7.40 -15.87 7.14
N ALA A 86 6.17 -15.80 6.61
CA ALA A 86 5.83 -14.94 5.48
C ALA A 86 6.11 -13.47 5.79
N ALA A 87 5.72 -12.98 6.98
CA ALA A 87 5.97 -11.61 7.39
C ALA A 87 7.47 -11.26 7.41
N ILE A 88 8.30 -12.16 7.95
CA ILE A 88 9.75 -11.97 8.00
C ILE A 88 10.33 -11.93 6.58
N ILE A 89 10.03 -12.92 5.75
CA ILE A 89 10.58 -13.02 4.38
C ILE A 89 10.14 -11.84 3.53
N ILE A 90 8.85 -11.52 3.52
CA ILE A 90 8.29 -10.41 2.74
C ILE A 90 8.89 -9.09 3.21
N SER A 91 9.04 -8.88 4.53
CA SER A 91 9.62 -7.65 5.07
C SER A 91 11.08 -7.49 4.66
N ILE A 92 11.91 -8.52 4.76
CA ILE A 92 13.32 -8.47 4.33
C ILE A 92 13.41 -8.09 2.85
N ILE A 93 12.66 -8.78 1.99
CA ILE A 93 12.68 -8.52 0.55
C ILE A 93 12.18 -7.10 0.26
N ALA A 94 11.08 -6.66 0.89
CA ALA A 94 10.50 -5.35 0.66
C ALA A 94 11.45 -4.21 1.09
N PHE A 95 12.08 -4.31 2.26
CA PHE A 95 13.03 -3.30 2.74
C PHE A 95 14.29 -3.24 1.89
N LEU A 96 14.86 -4.39 1.50
CA LEU A 96 16.01 -4.43 0.60
C LEU A 96 15.68 -3.81 -0.77
N PHE A 97 14.56 -4.20 -1.35
CA PHE A 97 14.12 -3.66 -2.64
C PHE A 97 13.86 -2.15 -2.56
N ALA A 98 13.13 -1.70 -1.54
CA ALA A 98 12.82 -0.28 -1.35
C ALA A 98 14.10 0.55 -1.13
N PHE A 99 15.03 0.07 -0.31
CA PHE A 99 16.28 0.76 -0.06
C PHE A 99 17.12 0.88 -1.33
N VAL A 100 17.34 -0.22 -2.05
CA VAL A 100 18.17 -0.22 -3.27
C VAL A 100 17.56 0.69 -4.35
N THR A 101 16.27 0.55 -4.61
CA THR A 101 15.62 1.34 -5.67
C THR A 101 15.58 2.84 -5.33
N ASN A 102 15.27 3.20 -4.09
CA ASN A 102 15.26 4.60 -3.68
C ASN A 102 16.66 5.19 -3.58
N TYR A 103 17.64 4.43 -3.11
CA TYR A 103 19.04 4.87 -3.10
C TYR A 103 19.50 5.26 -4.51
N ILE A 104 19.20 4.43 -5.51
CA ILE A 104 19.49 4.74 -6.92
C ILE A 104 18.63 5.93 -7.40
N GLY A 105 17.32 5.93 -7.09
CA GLY A 105 16.38 6.97 -7.50
C GLY A 105 16.75 8.38 -6.98
N TYR A 106 17.32 8.46 -5.77
CA TYR A 106 17.81 9.70 -5.16
C TYR A 106 19.28 10.00 -5.47
N GLY A 107 19.91 9.24 -6.40
CA GLY A 107 21.31 9.44 -6.79
C GLY A 107 22.31 9.25 -5.65
N GLY A 108 22.03 8.33 -4.73
CA GLY A 108 22.87 8.03 -3.56
C GLY A 108 22.76 9.06 -2.41
N LYS A 109 21.93 10.09 -2.56
CA LYS A 109 21.75 11.14 -1.54
C LYS A 109 20.51 10.84 -0.67
N MET A 110 20.75 10.22 0.48
CA MET A 110 19.69 9.84 1.42
C MET A 110 19.60 10.85 2.57
N ASN A 111 18.66 11.80 2.47
CA ASN A 111 18.27 12.68 3.57
C ASN A 111 17.11 12.08 4.38
N LEU A 112 16.67 12.76 5.44
CA LEU A 112 15.56 12.30 6.29
C LEU A 112 14.31 11.98 5.46
N LEU A 113 13.94 12.85 4.52
CA LEU A 113 12.77 12.65 3.67
C LEU A 113 12.89 11.42 2.78
N ALA A 114 14.08 11.16 2.23
CA ALA A 114 14.36 9.98 1.43
C ALA A 114 14.27 8.69 2.26
N TYR A 115 14.77 8.69 3.50
CA TYR A 115 14.61 7.55 4.42
C TYR A 115 13.15 7.29 4.78
N VAL A 116 12.39 8.32 5.16
CA VAL A 116 10.97 8.20 5.49
C VAL A 116 10.18 7.69 4.27
N THR A 117 10.46 8.20 3.07
CA THR A 117 9.86 7.73 1.82
C THR A 117 10.19 6.26 1.54
N THR A 118 11.42 5.84 1.80
CA THR A 118 11.85 4.44 1.62
C THR A 118 11.14 3.50 2.59
N ILE A 119 11.03 3.87 3.86
CA ILE A 119 10.29 3.10 4.88
C ILE A 119 8.81 2.99 4.49
N ALA A 120 8.19 4.09 4.11
CA ALA A 120 6.79 4.09 3.66
C ALA A 120 6.59 3.17 2.44
N PHE A 121 7.48 3.23 1.47
CA PHE A 121 7.41 2.38 0.29
C PHE A 121 7.58 0.89 0.64
N ALA A 122 8.54 0.52 1.50
CA ALA A 122 8.69 -0.85 1.98
C ALA A 122 7.42 -1.36 2.68
N LEU A 123 6.83 -0.55 3.57
CA LEU A 123 5.58 -0.89 4.25
C LEU A 123 4.42 -1.08 3.28
N SER A 124 4.32 -0.27 2.23
CA SER A 124 3.29 -0.42 1.20
C SER A 124 3.47 -1.72 0.40
N LEU A 125 4.69 -2.13 0.10
CA LEU A 125 4.97 -3.41 -0.56
C LEU A 125 4.56 -4.60 0.33
N ILE A 126 4.87 -4.54 1.61
CA ILE A 126 4.48 -5.58 2.57
C ILE A 126 2.96 -5.66 2.66
N ALA A 127 2.28 -4.53 2.84
CA ALA A 127 0.83 -4.48 2.92
C ALA A 127 0.17 -5.00 1.63
N ASN A 128 0.67 -4.62 0.46
CA ASN A 128 0.19 -5.11 -0.83
C ASN A 128 0.43 -6.61 -1.03
N ALA A 129 1.54 -7.16 -0.54
CA ALA A 129 1.79 -8.60 -0.57
C ALA A 129 0.77 -9.37 0.28
N PHE A 130 0.47 -8.90 1.49
CA PHE A 130 -0.57 -9.48 2.33
C PHE A 130 -1.99 -9.25 1.77
N ASN A 131 -2.23 -8.13 1.10
CA ASN A 131 -3.46 -7.93 0.34
C ASN A 131 -3.61 -8.96 -0.78
N ALA A 132 -2.54 -9.23 -1.53
CA ALA A 132 -2.55 -10.24 -2.59
C ALA A 132 -2.88 -11.64 -2.05
N LEU A 133 -2.41 -11.96 -0.84
CA LEU A 133 -2.75 -13.20 -0.15
C LEU A 133 -4.13 -13.14 0.54
N LYS A 134 -4.80 -12.00 0.51
CA LYS A 134 -6.11 -11.75 1.15
C LYS A 134 -6.10 -12.04 2.66
N LEU A 135 -5.05 -11.59 3.34
CA LEU A 135 -4.85 -11.81 4.78
C LEU A 135 -5.14 -10.55 5.58
N THR A 136 -5.81 -10.71 6.71
CA THR A 136 -6.17 -9.61 7.64
C THR A 136 -4.96 -8.82 8.12
N THR A 137 -3.80 -9.46 8.22
CA THR A 137 -2.52 -8.86 8.62
C THR A 137 -2.13 -7.63 7.80
N GLN A 138 -2.59 -7.50 6.54
CA GLN A 138 -2.33 -6.32 5.72
C GLN A 138 -2.71 -5.00 6.42
N TRP A 139 -3.79 -5.02 7.21
CA TRP A 139 -4.32 -3.81 7.83
C TRP A 139 -3.42 -3.25 8.93
N GLY A 140 -2.68 -4.11 9.63
CA GLY A 140 -1.64 -3.68 10.56
C GLY A 140 -0.50 -2.94 9.84
N PHE A 141 -0.04 -3.46 8.70
CA PHE A 141 0.98 -2.80 7.89
C PHE A 141 0.46 -1.51 7.23
N TRP A 142 -0.79 -1.48 6.77
CA TRP A 142 -1.41 -0.25 6.28
C TRP A 142 -1.52 0.83 7.36
N LEU A 143 -1.83 0.44 8.60
CA LEU A 143 -1.85 1.40 9.72
C LEU A 143 -0.47 2.02 9.94
N ILE A 144 0.58 1.21 10.04
CA ILE A 144 1.95 1.71 10.22
C ILE A 144 2.35 2.59 9.03
N TYR A 145 2.08 2.16 7.81
CA TYR A 145 2.31 2.94 6.58
C TYR A 145 1.64 4.32 6.65
N ASN A 146 0.37 4.35 7.02
CA ASN A 146 -0.40 5.59 7.08
C ASN A 146 0.12 6.55 8.16
N PHE A 147 0.57 6.04 9.31
CA PHE A 147 1.22 6.87 10.34
C PHE A 147 2.56 7.44 9.86
N VAL A 148 3.38 6.66 9.16
CA VAL A 148 4.63 7.14 8.56
C VAL A 148 4.35 8.24 7.53
N GLN A 149 3.36 8.04 6.67
CA GLN A 149 2.95 9.03 5.67
C GLN A 149 2.32 10.28 6.29
N LEU A 150 1.56 10.14 7.36
CA LEU A 150 1.02 11.28 8.13
C LEU A 150 2.15 12.12 8.72
N THR A 151 3.16 11.48 9.30
CA THR A 151 4.35 12.13 9.82
C THR A 151 5.10 12.87 8.70
N LYS A 152 5.29 12.23 7.55
CA LYS A 152 5.90 12.85 6.37
C LYS A 152 5.12 14.09 5.91
N ALA A 153 3.79 13.98 5.83
CA ALA A 153 2.93 15.11 5.46
C ALA A 153 3.01 16.25 6.46
N GLY A 154 3.13 15.95 7.74
CA GLY A 154 3.35 16.95 8.80
C GLY A 154 4.69 17.67 8.64
N ILE A 155 5.77 16.94 8.41
CA ILE A 155 7.11 17.52 8.16
C ILE A 155 7.09 18.43 6.92
N GLN A 156 6.34 18.06 5.89
CA GLN A 156 6.23 18.84 4.65
C GLN A 156 5.21 20.00 4.73
N GLY A 157 4.44 20.10 5.81
CA GLY A 157 3.35 21.09 5.93
C GLY A 157 2.21 20.86 4.91
N ASN A 158 2.02 19.63 4.44
CA ASN A 158 1.02 19.29 3.42
C ASN A 158 -0.33 18.92 4.06
N PHE A 159 -1.17 19.91 4.33
CA PHE A 159 -2.46 19.73 5.01
C PHE A 159 -3.43 18.82 4.23
N ALA A 160 -3.41 18.84 2.91
CA ALA A 160 -4.25 17.96 2.09
C ALA A 160 -3.89 16.49 2.30
N ASN A 161 -2.60 16.18 2.34
CA ASN A 161 -2.12 14.83 2.64
C ASN A 161 -2.38 14.42 4.09
N ILE A 162 -2.31 15.35 5.04
CA ILE A 162 -2.69 15.08 6.44
C ILE A 162 -4.13 14.57 6.49
N GLY A 163 -5.08 15.26 5.88
CA GLY A 163 -6.48 14.85 5.82
C GLY A 163 -6.67 13.48 5.15
N LYS A 164 -5.98 13.24 4.03
CA LYS A 164 -6.00 11.97 3.31
C LYS A 164 -5.53 10.79 4.18
N TYR A 165 -4.42 10.94 4.87
CA TYR A 165 -3.88 9.85 5.71
C TYR A 165 -4.67 9.63 6.99
N ILE A 166 -5.32 10.65 7.55
CA ILE A 166 -6.30 10.47 8.62
C ILE A 166 -7.47 9.60 8.14
N PHE A 167 -8.00 9.87 6.95
CA PHE A 167 -9.04 9.03 6.35
C PHE A 167 -8.57 7.57 6.19
N TYR A 168 -7.36 7.34 5.70
CA TYR A 168 -6.83 5.98 5.53
C TYR A 168 -6.62 5.25 6.85
N ILE A 169 -6.19 5.95 7.91
CA ILE A 169 -6.07 5.38 9.25
C ILE A 169 -7.44 4.92 9.76
N LEU A 170 -8.46 5.76 9.68
CA LEU A 170 -9.82 5.42 10.09
C LEU A 170 -10.38 4.26 9.28
N ASN A 171 -10.17 4.25 7.97
CA ASN A 171 -10.58 3.15 7.11
C ASN A 171 -9.86 1.84 7.45
N ALA A 172 -8.56 1.88 7.74
CA ALA A 172 -7.80 0.68 8.12
C ALA A 172 -8.26 0.10 9.46
N ILE A 173 -8.58 0.95 10.44
CA ILE A 173 -9.16 0.53 11.72
C ILE A 173 -10.52 -0.13 11.49
N GLY A 174 -11.40 0.50 10.73
CA GLY A 174 -12.71 -0.07 10.41
C GLY A 174 -12.61 -1.39 9.64
N ALA A 175 -11.67 -1.48 8.70
CA ALA A 175 -11.41 -2.69 7.94
C ALA A 175 -10.90 -3.83 8.82
N LEU A 176 -10.04 -3.55 9.81
CA LEU A 176 -9.60 -4.56 10.78
C LEU A 176 -10.77 -5.23 11.50
N PHE A 177 -11.77 -4.45 11.94
CA PHE A 177 -12.95 -5.02 12.57
C PHE A 177 -13.76 -5.89 11.60
N VAL A 178 -14.05 -5.40 10.40
CA VAL A 178 -14.80 -6.15 9.38
C VAL A 178 -14.08 -7.46 9.02
N TRP A 179 -12.77 -7.40 8.77
CA TRP A 179 -11.99 -8.57 8.38
C TRP A 179 -11.86 -9.59 9.50
N ASN A 180 -11.68 -9.15 10.75
CA ASN A 180 -11.65 -10.05 11.90
C ASN A 180 -12.99 -10.74 12.13
N ASP A 181 -14.12 -10.02 12.00
CA ASP A 181 -15.45 -10.60 12.14
C ASP A 181 -15.71 -11.67 11.05
N GLU A 182 -15.32 -11.42 9.80
CA GLU A 182 -15.51 -12.37 8.71
C GLU A 182 -14.51 -13.54 8.77
N GLU A 183 -13.35 -13.37 9.39
CA GLU A 183 -12.37 -14.45 9.59
C GLU A 183 -12.87 -15.48 10.61
N VAL A 184 -13.61 -15.04 11.64
CA VAL A 184 -14.14 -15.90 12.72
C VAL A 184 -15.44 -16.62 12.29
N ARG A 185 -16.23 -16.08 11.36
CA ARG A 185 -17.44 -16.70 10.82
C ARG A 185 -17.14 -17.87 9.89
#